data_bff03de6ab22ff0a5a27303d00f7a84d
#
_entry.id   bff03de6ab22ff0a5a27303d00f7a84d
#
_cell.length_a   1.000
_cell.length_b   1.000
_cell.length_c   1.000
_cell.angle_alpha   90.00
_cell.angle_beta   90.00
_cell.angle_gamma   90.00
#
_symmetry.space_group_name_H-M   'P 1'
#
loop_
_entity.id
_entity.type
_entity.pdbx_description
1 polymer ?
#
loop_
_entity_poly.entity_id
_entity_poly.type
_entity_poly.pdbx_seq_one_letter_code
_entity_poly.pdbx_strand_id
1 'polypeptide(L)'
;MPDHAPDKRSVDVLIVGAGLSGIGMAYRLQERLPHLSYAVVEAREAIGGTWDLFRYPGVRSDSDIFTLSFPFRPWRGDDAIVGGADIRDYLEDTAREAGILEHTRFSTKVVSADWSSQEARWTVRVAVGAEGREETYEARWVSFCSGYYDYDTPYDPGFAGLDDFQGTLVHPQFWPADLDHSGKKVVVIGSGATAITLVPALAPDAAHVTMLQRTPTYVLAQPQQDPIGNAIRKVLPARGGHLAVRTKNTVLQWGLYQACRRLPDQMAALFRKGAVAAVGSEEIVDEHFTPPYAPWDQRLCISPGGDLFEAVRNGTASVETALIDRFVENGVRLADGRVLEADVVVTATGLSLQLLGGATLSVDGEPVDPSQTYAYRATMLSGVPNLSFCIGYINLSWTMRSDMTARLVCRILDRLSRSGADTVTPVMDGTPASRPLFDMDSGYIRRGAHLQPRAAGTYPWAMKQNVVVDAWQTNRAGLDEGLVWSASRDRRPASRAAAGA
;
A
#
# COMPACT_ATOMS: atom_id res chain seq x y z
N MET A 1 2.38 -44.70 6.70
CA MET A 1 2.02 -43.68 5.70
C MET A 1 3.30 -43.28 5.01
N PRO A 2 3.39 -43.28 3.68
CA PRO A 2 4.62 -42.83 3.03
C PRO A 2 4.83 -41.34 3.36
N ASP A 3 6.01 -41.07 3.86
CA ASP A 3 6.55 -39.73 4.09
C ASP A 3 6.62 -39.00 2.73
N HIS A 4 5.60 -38.21 2.37
CA HIS A 4 5.67 -37.37 1.19
C HIS A 4 6.63 -36.24 1.56
N ALA A 5 7.84 -36.29 1.03
CA ALA A 5 8.73 -35.15 1.02
C ALA A 5 7.95 -33.95 0.49
N PRO A 6 8.00 -32.80 1.17
CA PRO A 6 7.24 -31.60 0.74
C PRO A 6 7.60 -31.28 -0.71
N ASP A 7 6.57 -30.98 -1.51
CA ASP A 7 6.71 -30.65 -2.94
C ASP A 7 7.62 -29.42 -3.06
N LYS A 8 8.85 -29.63 -3.51
CA LYS A 8 9.92 -28.63 -3.54
C LYS A 8 9.99 -27.99 -4.91
N ARG A 9 9.76 -26.68 -4.97
CA ARG A 9 9.81 -25.89 -6.22
C ARG A 9 11.02 -24.98 -6.20
N SER A 10 11.71 -24.81 -7.32
CA SER A 10 12.88 -23.94 -7.43
C SER A 10 12.67 -22.90 -8.52
N VAL A 11 12.96 -21.63 -8.20
CA VAL A 11 12.91 -20.48 -9.11
C VAL A 11 14.08 -19.53 -8.87
N ASP A 12 14.40 -18.68 -9.84
CA ASP A 12 15.38 -17.61 -9.62
C ASP A 12 14.81 -16.51 -8.72
N VAL A 13 13.54 -16.11 -8.95
CA VAL A 13 12.88 -15.05 -8.19
C VAL A 13 11.51 -15.51 -7.70
N LEU A 14 11.29 -15.45 -6.40
CA LEU A 14 9.98 -15.62 -5.80
C LEU A 14 9.37 -14.25 -5.47
N ILE A 15 8.20 -13.95 -6.02
CA ILE A 15 7.44 -12.74 -5.75
C ILE A 15 6.31 -13.09 -4.78
N VAL A 16 6.22 -12.39 -3.65
CA VAL A 16 5.21 -12.59 -2.63
C VAL A 16 4.15 -11.50 -2.71
N GLY A 17 2.95 -11.88 -3.12
CA GLY A 17 1.80 -11.00 -3.33
C GLY A 17 1.51 -10.71 -4.80
N ALA A 18 0.23 -10.85 -5.21
CA ALA A 18 -0.28 -10.58 -6.55
C ALA A 18 -1.15 -9.31 -6.61
N GLY A 19 -0.85 -8.35 -5.76
CA GLY A 19 -1.38 -6.98 -5.85
C GLY A 19 -0.62 -6.16 -6.88
N LEU A 20 -0.89 -4.86 -6.92
CA LEU A 20 -0.28 -3.89 -7.82
C LEU A 20 1.27 -4.00 -7.86
N SER A 21 1.91 -4.14 -6.70
CA SER A 21 3.37 -4.22 -6.61
C SER A 21 3.94 -5.51 -7.21
N GLY A 22 3.30 -6.65 -6.95
CA GLY A 22 3.76 -7.94 -7.45
C GLY A 22 3.56 -8.09 -8.96
N ILE A 23 2.45 -7.63 -9.50
CA ILE A 23 2.20 -7.60 -10.95
C ILE A 23 3.23 -6.70 -11.64
N GLY A 24 3.51 -5.51 -11.06
CA GLY A 24 4.53 -4.60 -11.57
C GLY A 24 5.94 -5.22 -11.55
N MET A 25 6.28 -5.94 -10.48
CA MET A 25 7.57 -6.65 -10.34
C MET A 25 7.69 -7.76 -11.39
N ALA A 26 6.67 -8.62 -11.52
CA ALA A 26 6.65 -9.71 -12.50
C ALA A 26 6.80 -9.18 -13.94
N TYR A 27 6.05 -8.13 -14.29
CA TYR A 27 6.17 -7.49 -15.60
C TYR A 27 7.60 -6.96 -15.87
N ARG A 28 8.21 -6.29 -14.89
CA ARG A 28 9.57 -5.75 -15.05
C ARG A 28 10.63 -6.84 -15.14
N LEU A 29 10.43 -7.98 -14.47
CA LEU A 29 11.31 -9.14 -14.63
C LEU A 29 11.21 -9.72 -16.05
N GLN A 30 10.01 -9.95 -16.56
CA GLN A 30 9.78 -10.43 -17.93
C GLN A 30 10.39 -9.48 -18.98
N GLU A 31 10.20 -8.16 -18.80
CA GLU A 31 10.69 -7.13 -19.73
C GLU A 31 12.22 -7.07 -19.76
N ARG A 32 12.88 -7.18 -18.60
CA ARG A 32 14.30 -6.85 -18.45
C ARG A 32 15.22 -8.05 -18.31
N LEU A 33 14.72 -9.14 -17.76
CA LEU A 33 15.44 -10.34 -17.40
C LEU A 33 14.67 -11.60 -17.80
N PRO A 34 14.27 -11.74 -19.07
CA PRO A 34 13.42 -12.83 -19.54
C PRO A 34 14.04 -14.23 -19.37
N HIS A 35 15.33 -14.30 -19.08
CA HIS A 35 16.07 -15.54 -18.83
C HIS A 35 15.95 -16.05 -17.39
N LEU A 36 15.44 -15.23 -16.46
CA LEU A 36 15.23 -15.66 -15.08
C LEU A 36 13.85 -16.26 -14.92
N SER A 37 13.80 -17.44 -14.30
CA SER A 37 12.56 -18.07 -13.87
C SER A 37 11.97 -17.33 -12.66
N TYR A 38 10.65 -17.19 -12.62
CA TYR A 38 9.98 -16.60 -11.47
C TYR A 38 8.64 -17.28 -11.16
N ALA A 39 8.19 -17.16 -9.92
CA ALA A 39 6.84 -17.50 -9.50
C ALA A 39 6.27 -16.35 -8.65
N VAL A 40 4.95 -16.21 -8.69
CA VAL A 40 4.19 -15.34 -7.80
C VAL A 40 3.36 -16.19 -6.87
N VAL A 41 3.43 -15.95 -5.57
CA VAL A 41 2.56 -16.58 -4.56
C VAL A 41 1.66 -15.54 -3.94
N GLU A 42 0.35 -15.84 -3.88
CA GLU A 42 -0.67 -14.95 -3.36
C GLU A 42 -1.50 -15.68 -2.30
N ALA A 43 -1.61 -15.05 -1.12
CA ALA A 43 -2.35 -15.64 -0.01
C ALA A 43 -3.86 -15.74 -0.27
N ARG A 44 -4.41 -14.80 -1.04
CA ARG A 44 -5.83 -14.75 -1.41
C ARG A 44 -6.11 -15.63 -2.63
N GLU A 45 -7.38 -15.78 -2.95
CA GLU A 45 -7.85 -16.58 -4.10
C GLU A 45 -7.86 -15.80 -5.42
N ALA A 46 -7.56 -14.49 -5.37
CA ALA A 46 -7.66 -13.60 -6.52
C ALA A 46 -6.52 -12.57 -6.56
N ILE A 47 -6.32 -12.02 -7.74
CA ILE A 47 -5.47 -10.85 -7.99
C ILE A 47 -6.11 -9.59 -7.39
N GLY A 48 -5.26 -8.63 -7.01
CA GLY A 48 -5.71 -7.29 -6.66
C GLY A 48 -5.19 -6.78 -5.32
N GLY A 49 -4.81 -7.68 -4.39
CA GLY A 49 -4.33 -7.28 -3.06
C GLY A 49 -5.35 -6.41 -2.34
N THR A 50 -5.00 -5.17 -1.97
CA THR A 50 -5.89 -4.20 -1.31
C THR A 50 -7.21 -3.97 -2.07
N TRP A 51 -7.18 -3.97 -3.41
CA TRP A 51 -8.37 -3.74 -4.25
C TRP A 51 -9.27 -4.96 -4.36
N ASP A 52 -8.78 -6.13 -4.01
CA ASP A 52 -9.59 -7.33 -3.83
C ASP A 52 -10.06 -7.49 -2.38
N LEU A 53 -9.31 -7.00 -1.39
CA LEU A 53 -9.65 -7.09 0.03
C LEU A 53 -10.86 -6.20 0.37
N PHE A 54 -10.81 -4.92 0.01
CA PHE A 54 -11.84 -3.96 0.39
C PHE A 54 -13.03 -4.03 -0.54
N ARG A 55 -14.21 -4.27 0.06
CA ARG A 55 -15.51 -4.46 -0.63
C ARG A 55 -16.60 -3.51 -0.13
N TYR A 56 -16.26 -2.60 0.78
CA TYR A 56 -17.23 -1.66 1.33
C TYR A 56 -17.76 -0.69 0.25
N PRO A 57 -19.01 -0.17 0.39
CA PRO A 57 -19.61 0.74 -0.56
C PRO A 57 -18.76 1.96 -0.86
N GLY A 58 -18.67 2.30 -2.13
CA GLY A 58 -17.93 3.45 -2.59
C GLY A 58 -16.41 3.32 -2.55
N VAL A 59 -15.82 2.15 -2.22
CA VAL A 59 -14.36 1.96 -2.19
C VAL A 59 -13.72 2.46 -3.48
N ARG A 60 -12.74 3.34 -3.35
CA ARG A 60 -12.08 4.04 -4.47
C ARG A 60 -10.66 4.45 -4.13
N SER A 61 -9.89 4.79 -5.17
CA SER A 61 -8.57 5.38 -4.96
C SER A 61 -8.68 6.82 -4.46
N ASP A 62 -7.78 7.19 -3.56
CA ASP A 62 -7.55 8.58 -3.12
C ASP A 62 -6.43 9.27 -3.91
N SER A 63 -5.95 8.64 -4.96
CA SER A 63 -5.02 9.19 -5.94
C SER A 63 -5.53 8.93 -7.35
N ASP A 64 -5.15 9.79 -8.31
CA ASP A 64 -5.62 9.65 -9.68
C ASP A 64 -5.10 8.37 -10.33
N ILE A 65 -5.96 7.75 -11.15
CA ILE A 65 -5.66 6.48 -11.82
C ILE A 65 -4.50 6.61 -12.83
N PHE A 66 -4.25 7.80 -13.39
CA PHE A 66 -3.18 7.97 -14.37
C PHE A 66 -1.80 7.86 -13.73
N THR A 67 -1.67 8.21 -12.44
CA THR A 67 -0.46 7.95 -11.65
C THR A 67 -0.49 6.59 -10.95
N LEU A 68 -1.67 6.06 -10.61
CA LEU A 68 -1.83 4.74 -10.01
C LEU A 68 -1.65 3.60 -11.02
N SER A 69 -2.12 3.75 -12.26
CA SER A 69 -1.92 2.75 -13.32
C SER A 69 -0.44 2.56 -13.65
N PHE A 70 -0.09 1.45 -14.29
CA PHE A 70 1.28 1.18 -14.66
C PHE A 70 1.78 2.07 -15.80
N PRO A 71 3.04 2.50 -15.82
CA PRO A 71 3.59 3.29 -16.92
C PRO A 71 3.65 2.53 -18.25
N PHE A 72 3.64 1.21 -18.21
CA PHE A 72 3.65 0.35 -19.38
C PHE A 72 2.25 -0.04 -19.89
N ARG A 73 1.19 0.13 -19.08
CA ARG A 73 -0.21 -0.16 -19.45
C ARG A 73 -1.09 1.04 -19.15
N PRO A 74 -1.39 1.88 -20.17
CA PRO A 74 -2.22 3.07 -20.02
C PRO A 74 -3.64 2.75 -19.54
N TRP A 75 -4.15 3.55 -18.60
CA TRP A 75 -5.58 3.59 -18.30
C TRP A 75 -6.38 4.13 -19.47
N ARG A 76 -7.53 3.52 -19.77
CA ARG A 76 -8.34 3.88 -20.94
C ARG A 76 -9.59 4.71 -20.61
N GLY A 77 -10.09 4.66 -19.39
CA GLY A 77 -11.24 5.44 -18.95
C GLY A 77 -10.98 6.94 -18.85
N ASP A 78 -12.03 7.74 -18.74
CA ASP A 78 -11.94 9.21 -18.65
C ASP A 78 -11.90 9.72 -17.22
N ASP A 79 -12.37 8.94 -16.25
CA ASP A 79 -12.35 9.30 -14.84
C ASP A 79 -10.91 9.24 -14.29
N ALA A 80 -10.58 10.25 -13.49
CA ALA A 80 -9.31 10.33 -12.79
C ALA A 80 -9.35 9.61 -11.44
N ILE A 81 -10.49 9.67 -10.73
CA ILE A 81 -10.72 8.92 -9.49
C ILE A 81 -11.69 7.79 -9.82
N VAL A 82 -11.27 6.56 -9.59
CA VAL A 82 -11.99 5.35 -10.01
C VAL A 82 -12.25 4.41 -8.85
N GLY A 83 -13.29 3.59 -8.97
CA GLY A 83 -13.69 2.61 -8.00
C GLY A 83 -12.69 1.46 -7.82
N GLY A 84 -12.76 0.81 -6.66
CA GLY A 84 -11.88 -0.33 -6.35
C GLY A 84 -12.07 -1.51 -7.31
N ALA A 85 -13.31 -1.75 -7.77
CA ALA A 85 -13.62 -2.78 -8.76
C ALA A 85 -12.90 -2.54 -10.09
N ASP A 86 -12.94 -1.30 -10.60
CA ASP A 86 -12.25 -0.93 -11.85
C ASP A 86 -10.74 -1.10 -11.75
N ILE A 87 -10.16 -0.77 -10.57
CA ILE A 87 -8.72 -0.95 -10.33
C ILE A 87 -8.37 -2.44 -10.27
N ARG A 88 -9.18 -3.25 -9.61
CA ARG A 88 -8.99 -4.71 -9.56
C ARG A 88 -9.04 -5.31 -10.96
N ASP A 89 -10.07 -4.96 -11.74
CA ASP A 89 -10.25 -5.47 -13.10
C ASP A 89 -9.08 -5.03 -14.02
N TYR A 90 -8.60 -3.78 -13.85
CA TYR A 90 -7.38 -3.30 -14.52
C TYR A 90 -6.14 -4.13 -14.16
N LEU A 91 -5.98 -4.51 -12.89
CA LEU A 91 -4.86 -5.34 -12.43
C LEU A 91 -4.96 -6.76 -12.97
N GLU A 92 -6.16 -7.36 -12.94
CA GLU A 92 -6.40 -8.69 -13.46
C GLU A 92 -6.15 -8.76 -14.97
N ASP A 93 -6.67 -7.80 -15.73
CA ASP A 93 -6.41 -7.69 -17.17
C ASP A 93 -4.92 -7.49 -17.46
N THR A 94 -4.21 -6.67 -16.64
CA THR A 94 -2.77 -6.48 -16.80
C THR A 94 -2.01 -7.79 -16.62
N ALA A 95 -2.36 -8.55 -15.60
CA ALA A 95 -1.72 -9.83 -15.31
C ALA A 95 -2.02 -10.87 -16.36
N ARG A 96 -3.26 -10.91 -16.89
CA ARG A 96 -3.70 -11.82 -17.95
C ARG A 96 -2.99 -11.49 -19.27
N GLU A 97 -3.03 -10.23 -19.71
CA GLU A 97 -2.39 -9.79 -20.97
C GLU A 97 -0.86 -10.00 -20.97
N ALA A 98 -0.22 -9.91 -19.79
CA ALA A 98 1.21 -10.14 -19.65
C ALA A 98 1.59 -11.60 -19.35
N GLY A 99 0.63 -12.55 -19.31
CA GLY A 99 0.90 -13.96 -18.99
C GLY A 99 1.35 -14.20 -17.54
N ILE A 100 1.16 -13.23 -16.62
CA ILE A 100 1.61 -13.35 -15.23
C ILE A 100 0.74 -14.35 -14.47
N LEU A 101 -0.53 -14.52 -14.84
CA LEU A 101 -1.44 -15.47 -14.19
C LEU A 101 -0.91 -16.90 -14.23
N GLU A 102 -0.25 -17.31 -15.31
CA GLU A 102 0.33 -18.65 -15.49
C GLU A 102 1.48 -18.92 -14.50
N HIS A 103 2.10 -17.88 -13.98
CA HIS A 103 3.17 -17.92 -12.98
C HIS A 103 2.66 -17.65 -11.56
N THR A 104 1.34 -17.43 -11.39
CA THR A 104 0.74 -17.06 -10.11
C THR A 104 0.07 -18.25 -9.46
N ARG A 105 0.38 -18.47 -8.18
CA ARG A 105 -0.27 -19.47 -7.36
C ARG A 105 -1.04 -18.80 -6.24
N PHE A 106 -2.34 -18.94 -6.29
CA PHE A 106 -3.28 -18.42 -5.30
C PHE A 106 -3.40 -19.30 -4.06
N SER A 107 -4.09 -18.82 -3.03
CA SER A 107 -4.30 -19.50 -1.76
C SER A 107 -2.99 -20.05 -1.19
N THR A 108 -1.91 -19.27 -1.32
CA THR A 108 -0.55 -19.67 -0.96
C THR A 108 0.12 -18.58 -0.14
N LYS A 109 0.05 -18.71 1.19
CA LYS A 109 0.57 -17.74 2.17
C LYS A 109 2.01 -18.09 2.54
N VAL A 110 2.93 -17.14 2.41
CA VAL A 110 4.31 -17.30 2.91
C VAL A 110 4.31 -17.25 4.44
N VAL A 111 4.92 -18.24 5.06
CA VAL A 111 5.03 -18.39 6.53
C VAL A 111 6.42 -18.00 7.01
N SER A 112 7.47 -18.50 6.35
CA SER A 112 8.84 -18.13 6.66
C SER A 112 9.71 -18.06 5.42
N ALA A 113 10.83 -17.33 5.51
CA ALA A 113 11.89 -17.31 4.52
C ALA A 113 13.24 -17.38 5.25
N ASP A 114 14.01 -18.43 4.96
CA ASP A 114 15.24 -18.81 5.65
C ASP A 114 16.39 -18.79 4.63
N TRP A 115 17.37 -17.87 4.82
CA TRP A 115 18.54 -17.73 3.94
C TRP A 115 19.67 -18.66 4.38
N SER A 116 20.26 -19.34 3.43
CA SER A 116 21.52 -20.09 3.61
C SER A 116 22.63 -19.40 2.83
N SER A 117 23.63 -18.85 3.54
CA SER A 117 24.83 -18.26 2.91
C SER A 117 25.71 -19.32 2.24
N GLN A 118 25.66 -20.56 2.70
CA GLN A 118 26.37 -21.67 2.09
C GLN A 118 25.79 -22.01 0.72
N GLU A 119 24.46 -22.07 0.60
CA GLU A 119 23.76 -22.43 -0.63
C GLU A 119 23.48 -21.22 -1.51
N ALA A 120 23.63 -19.99 -0.98
CA ALA A 120 23.21 -18.72 -1.57
C ALA A 120 21.75 -18.76 -2.06
N ARG A 121 20.86 -19.28 -1.21
CA ARG A 121 19.44 -19.47 -1.50
C ARG A 121 18.54 -19.22 -0.31
N TRP A 122 17.34 -18.80 -0.60
CA TRP A 122 16.21 -18.76 0.29
C TRP A 122 15.45 -20.09 0.25
N THR A 123 15.12 -20.63 1.40
CA THR A 123 14.11 -21.65 1.59
C THR A 123 12.86 -20.98 2.13
N VAL A 124 11.79 -20.95 1.32
CA VAL A 124 10.55 -20.24 1.66
C VAL A 124 9.46 -21.26 1.90
N ARG A 125 8.97 -21.33 3.15
CA ARG A 125 7.84 -22.18 3.52
C ARG A 125 6.54 -21.44 3.27
N VAL A 126 5.58 -22.14 2.67
CA VAL A 126 4.27 -21.62 2.32
C VAL A 126 3.17 -22.54 2.86
N ALA A 127 2.07 -21.95 3.30
CA ALA A 127 0.83 -22.64 3.62
C ALA A 127 -0.13 -22.53 2.43
N VAL A 128 -0.59 -23.66 1.91
CA VAL A 128 -1.40 -23.75 0.69
C VAL A 128 -2.80 -24.21 1.00
N GLY A 129 -3.79 -23.48 0.48
CA GLY A 129 -5.22 -23.76 0.66
C GLY A 129 -5.70 -23.51 2.09
N ALA A 130 -6.99 -23.72 2.31
CA ALA A 130 -7.62 -23.51 3.62
C ALA A 130 -7.10 -24.46 4.70
N GLU A 131 -6.60 -25.65 4.30
CA GLU A 131 -6.03 -26.66 5.20
C GLU A 131 -4.59 -26.31 5.63
N GLY A 132 -3.97 -25.28 5.03
CA GLY A 132 -2.62 -24.85 5.38
C GLY A 132 -1.54 -25.89 5.06
N ARG A 133 -1.69 -26.66 3.97
CA ARG A 133 -0.69 -27.68 3.58
C ARG A 133 0.66 -27.02 3.35
N GLU A 134 1.67 -27.50 4.04
CA GLU A 134 3.02 -26.95 3.91
C GLU A 134 3.69 -27.40 2.61
N GLU A 135 4.25 -26.44 1.89
CA GLU A 135 5.11 -26.64 0.73
C GLU A 135 6.33 -25.71 0.82
N THR A 136 7.33 -25.96 -0.03
CA THR A 136 8.59 -25.22 0.02
C THR A 136 8.99 -24.71 -1.36
N TYR A 137 9.39 -23.45 -1.42
CA TYR A 137 10.10 -22.86 -2.55
C TYR A 137 11.56 -22.63 -2.23
N GLU A 138 12.43 -22.92 -3.19
CA GLU A 138 13.80 -22.43 -3.19
C GLU A 138 13.93 -21.28 -4.17
N ALA A 139 14.50 -20.17 -3.74
CA ALA A 139 14.67 -18.99 -4.57
C ALA A 139 16.05 -18.35 -4.39
N ARG A 140 16.64 -17.85 -5.47
CA ARG A 140 17.86 -17.04 -5.39
C ARG A 140 17.57 -15.63 -4.89
N TRP A 141 16.36 -15.14 -5.11
CA TRP A 141 15.87 -13.84 -4.69
C TRP A 141 14.42 -13.93 -4.24
N VAL A 142 14.08 -13.21 -3.17
CA VAL A 142 12.69 -13.07 -2.73
C VAL A 142 12.30 -11.59 -2.76
N SER A 143 11.16 -11.28 -3.42
CA SER A 143 10.58 -9.94 -3.48
C SER A 143 9.26 -9.91 -2.75
N PHE A 144 9.22 -9.33 -1.56
CA PHE A 144 7.99 -9.12 -0.82
C PHE A 144 7.20 -7.93 -1.39
N CYS A 145 6.15 -8.23 -2.12
CA CYS A 145 5.18 -7.29 -2.68
C CYS A 145 3.82 -7.36 -1.97
N SER A 146 3.82 -7.81 -0.72
CA SER A 146 2.66 -8.10 0.12
C SER A 146 1.94 -6.86 0.67
N GLY A 147 2.39 -5.64 0.32
CA GLY A 147 1.87 -4.42 0.93
C GLY A 147 2.34 -4.25 2.38
N TYR A 148 1.58 -3.46 3.15
CA TYR A 148 1.90 -3.19 4.56
C TYR A 148 0.67 -3.22 5.49
N TYR A 149 -0.48 -3.69 5.01
CA TYR A 149 -1.66 -3.90 5.84
C TYR A 149 -1.75 -5.35 6.31
N ASP A 150 -2.20 -5.53 7.54
CA ASP A 150 -2.62 -6.82 8.04
C ASP A 150 -4.02 -7.13 7.46
N TYR A 151 -4.09 -8.18 6.63
CA TYR A 151 -5.34 -8.58 5.98
C TYR A 151 -6.20 -9.49 6.87
N ASP A 152 -5.62 -10.08 7.89
CA ASP A 152 -6.29 -11.04 8.76
C ASP A 152 -6.88 -10.36 10.01
N THR A 153 -6.21 -9.28 10.50
CA THR A 153 -6.58 -8.64 11.77
C THR A 153 -6.97 -7.17 11.58
N PRO A 154 -8.24 -6.81 11.83
CA PRO A 154 -8.66 -5.42 11.80
C PRO A 154 -8.06 -4.64 12.97
N TYR A 155 -7.98 -3.33 12.85
CA TYR A 155 -7.60 -2.51 13.99
C TYR A 155 -8.77 -2.37 14.96
N ASP A 156 -8.57 -2.84 16.19
CA ASP A 156 -9.50 -2.65 17.29
C ASP A 156 -9.04 -1.48 18.18
N PRO A 157 -9.81 -0.38 18.26
CA PRO A 157 -9.52 0.74 19.15
C PRO A 157 -9.84 0.48 20.62
N GLY A 158 -10.47 -0.66 20.98
CA GLY A 158 -10.81 -1.03 22.34
C GLY A 158 -11.95 -0.19 22.94
N PHE A 159 -12.99 0.09 22.18
CA PHE A 159 -14.12 0.85 22.68
C PHE A 159 -14.85 0.11 23.81
N ALA A 160 -15.18 0.81 24.88
CA ALA A 160 -15.97 0.25 25.98
C ALA A 160 -17.42 -0.01 25.55
N GLY A 161 -18.01 -1.07 26.06
CA GLY A 161 -19.42 -1.39 25.88
C GLY A 161 -19.83 -1.90 24.51
N LEU A 162 -18.90 -2.41 23.70
CA LEU A 162 -19.21 -2.97 22.37
C LEU A 162 -20.28 -4.07 22.45
N ASP A 163 -20.24 -4.90 23.49
CA ASP A 163 -21.19 -6.00 23.70
C ASP A 163 -22.57 -5.51 24.15
N ASP A 164 -22.70 -4.26 24.61
CA ASP A 164 -24.01 -3.67 25.02
C ASP A 164 -24.80 -3.23 23.76
N PHE A 165 -24.15 -3.00 22.63
CA PHE A 165 -24.81 -2.53 21.42
C PHE A 165 -25.62 -3.63 20.73
N GLN A 166 -26.92 -3.38 20.53
CA GLN A 166 -27.86 -4.34 19.94
C GLN A 166 -28.01 -4.21 18.41
N GLY A 167 -27.41 -3.18 17.80
CA GLY A 167 -27.40 -3.00 16.37
C GLY A 167 -26.30 -3.81 15.68
N THR A 168 -26.06 -3.51 14.41
CA THR A 168 -25.03 -4.19 13.62
C THR A 168 -23.70 -3.44 13.71
N LEU A 169 -22.64 -4.10 14.17
CA LEU A 169 -21.28 -3.57 14.18
C LEU A 169 -20.50 -4.11 12.97
N VAL A 170 -19.88 -3.23 12.19
CA VAL A 170 -19.16 -3.58 10.98
C VAL A 170 -17.78 -2.96 10.97
N HIS A 171 -16.74 -3.76 10.62
CA HIS A 171 -15.43 -3.22 10.25
C HIS A 171 -15.31 -3.18 8.72
N PRO A 172 -14.90 -2.06 8.09
CA PRO A 172 -14.85 -1.91 6.63
C PRO A 172 -13.99 -2.95 5.91
N GLN A 173 -12.95 -3.47 6.58
CA GLN A 173 -12.07 -4.52 6.02
C GLN A 173 -12.82 -5.83 5.76
N PHE A 174 -13.86 -6.11 6.54
CA PHE A 174 -14.69 -7.32 6.47
C PHE A 174 -16.16 -6.96 6.22
N TRP A 175 -16.39 -6.15 5.19
CA TRP A 175 -17.74 -5.70 4.86
C TRP A 175 -18.63 -6.86 4.44
N PRO A 176 -19.76 -7.11 5.17
CA PRO A 176 -20.69 -8.18 4.81
C PRO A 176 -21.38 -7.87 3.48
N ALA A 177 -21.36 -8.86 2.55
CA ALA A 177 -21.93 -8.66 1.22
C ALA A 177 -23.47 -8.44 1.23
N ASP A 178 -24.13 -8.91 2.28
CA ASP A 178 -25.59 -8.89 2.47
C ASP A 178 -26.04 -7.82 3.48
N LEU A 179 -25.15 -6.91 3.89
CA LEU A 179 -25.50 -5.85 4.83
C LEU A 179 -26.52 -4.89 4.20
N ASP A 180 -27.76 -4.95 4.70
CA ASP A 180 -28.81 -3.98 4.38
C ASP A 180 -28.74 -2.79 5.34
N HIS A 181 -28.50 -1.60 4.82
CA HIS A 181 -28.49 -0.33 5.53
C HIS A 181 -29.66 0.59 5.12
N SER A 182 -30.54 0.11 4.25
CA SER A 182 -31.64 0.90 3.70
C SER A 182 -32.59 1.33 4.82
N GLY A 183 -32.88 2.63 4.86
CA GLY A 183 -33.77 3.21 5.89
C GLY A 183 -33.25 3.18 7.33
N LYS A 184 -31.96 2.83 7.53
CA LYS A 184 -31.34 2.73 8.86
C LYS A 184 -30.54 3.99 9.21
N LYS A 185 -30.39 4.25 10.51
CA LYS A 185 -29.44 5.22 11.05
C LYS A 185 -28.05 4.58 11.10
N VAL A 186 -27.10 5.15 10.38
CA VAL A 186 -25.73 4.63 10.31
C VAL A 186 -24.75 5.61 10.96
N VAL A 187 -23.93 5.13 11.87
CA VAL A 187 -22.82 5.91 12.44
C VAL A 187 -21.50 5.34 11.89
N VAL A 188 -20.73 6.18 11.18
CA VAL A 188 -19.39 5.84 10.67
C VAL A 188 -18.34 6.50 11.55
N ILE A 189 -17.61 5.69 12.34
CA ILE A 189 -16.59 6.18 13.26
C ILE A 189 -15.25 6.31 12.54
N GLY A 190 -14.78 7.54 12.35
CA GLY A 190 -13.51 7.87 11.70
C GLY A 190 -13.63 9.08 10.80
N SER A 191 -12.46 9.63 10.41
CA SER A 191 -12.36 10.76 9.46
C SER A 191 -11.31 10.52 8.36
N GLY A 192 -10.81 9.29 8.23
CA GLY A 192 -9.84 8.91 7.19
C GLY A 192 -10.52 8.60 5.84
N ALA A 193 -9.73 8.21 4.85
CA ALA A 193 -10.18 7.92 3.49
C ALA A 193 -11.39 6.96 3.44
N THR A 194 -11.42 5.94 4.32
CA THR A 194 -12.52 4.98 4.41
C THR A 194 -13.84 5.65 4.82
N ALA A 195 -13.83 6.48 5.87
CA ALA A 195 -15.03 7.18 6.32
C ALA A 195 -15.53 8.19 5.28
N ILE A 196 -14.59 8.99 4.72
CA ILE A 196 -14.88 9.97 3.66
C ILE A 196 -15.51 9.31 2.41
N THR A 197 -15.20 8.05 2.18
CA THR A 197 -15.73 7.27 1.06
C THR A 197 -17.09 6.64 1.39
N LEU A 198 -17.21 6.04 2.60
CA LEU A 198 -18.41 5.34 3.03
C LEU A 198 -19.62 6.28 3.21
N VAL A 199 -19.40 7.44 3.85
CA VAL A 199 -20.49 8.36 4.18
C VAL A 199 -21.33 8.75 2.96
N PRO A 200 -20.75 9.30 1.87
CA PRO A 200 -21.54 9.63 0.69
C PRO A 200 -22.09 8.40 -0.05
N ALA A 201 -21.43 7.24 0.07
CA ALA A 201 -21.90 6.02 -0.58
C ALA A 201 -23.11 5.38 0.11
N LEU A 202 -23.24 5.54 1.44
CA LEU A 202 -24.36 5.02 2.22
C LEU A 202 -25.55 5.99 2.28
N ALA A 203 -25.28 7.30 2.20
CA ALA A 203 -26.28 8.35 2.39
C ALA A 203 -27.52 8.27 1.48
N PRO A 204 -27.44 7.80 0.22
CA PRO A 204 -28.65 7.72 -0.64
C PRO A 204 -29.71 6.75 -0.15
N ASP A 205 -29.33 5.65 0.49
CA ASP A 205 -30.23 4.55 0.87
C ASP A 205 -30.51 4.53 2.37
N ALA A 206 -29.62 5.06 3.21
CA ALA A 206 -29.78 5.14 4.65
C ALA A 206 -30.86 6.18 5.06
N ALA A 207 -31.48 6.02 6.20
CA ALA A 207 -32.33 7.07 6.80
C ALA A 207 -31.51 8.30 7.14
N HIS A 208 -30.31 8.11 7.66
CA HIS A 208 -29.31 9.16 7.92
C HIS A 208 -27.94 8.54 8.19
N VAL A 209 -26.86 9.21 7.75
CA VAL A 209 -25.49 8.80 8.02
C VAL A 209 -24.79 9.86 8.86
N THR A 210 -24.30 9.49 10.04
CA THR A 210 -23.47 10.38 10.87
C THR A 210 -22.02 9.96 10.81
N MET A 211 -21.14 10.85 10.33
CA MET A 211 -19.70 10.68 10.44
C MET A 211 -19.24 11.14 11.83
N LEU A 212 -18.87 10.22 12.71
CA LEU A 212 -18.35 10.53 14.03
C LEU A 212 -16.84 10.52 14.02
N GLN A 213 -16.24 11.66 14.31
CA GLN A 213 -14.78 11.84 14.31
C GLN A 213 -14.29 12.42 15.64
N ARG A 214 -13.10 12.02 16.04
CA ARG A 214 -12.41 12.61 17.20
C ARG A 214 -11.75 13.94 16.85
N THR A 215 -11.20 14.02 15.65
CA THR A 215 -10.43 15.17 15.15
C THR A 215 -10.75 15.34 13.67
N PRO A 216 -11.03 16.54 13.20
CA PRO A 216 -11.22 16.84 11.79
C PRO A 216 -10.04 16.41 10.92
N THR A 217 -10.32 16.16 9.64
CA THR A 217 -9.33 15.84 8.61
C THR A 217 -9.47 16.84 7.45
N TYR A 218 -8.36 17.16 6.77
CA TYR A 218 -8.42 17.92 5.54
C TYR A 218 -9.07 17.09 4.43
N VAL A 219 -10.17 17.61 3.88
CA VAL A 219 -10.88 17.00 2.76
C VAL A 219 -10.92 17.99 1.60
N LEU A 220 -10.52 17.52 0.42
CA LEU A 220 -10.54 18.32 -0.80
C LEU A 220 -11.62 17.82 -1.75
N ALA A 221 -12.51 18.73 -2.14
CA ALA A 221 -13.37 18.50 -3.30
C ALA A 221 -12.52 18.60 -4.58
N GLN A 222 -12.48 17.52 -5.34
CA GLN A 222 -11.79 17.46 -6.64
C GLN A 222 -12.73 16.91 -7.71
N PRO A 223 -12.64 17.40 -8.97
CA PRO A 223 -13.39 16.80 -10.05
C PRO A 223 -13.06 15.29 -10.17
N GLN A 224 -14.07 14.47 -10.46
CA GLN A 224 -13.88 13.05 -10.73
C GLN A 224 -13.08 12.83 -12.01
N GLN A 225 -13.21 13.72 -12.99
CA GLN A 225 -12.48 13.68 -14.26
C GLN A 225 -11.34 14.69 -14.29
N ASP A 226 -10.35 14.44 -15.14
CA ASP A 226 -9.26 15.36 -15.46
C ASP A 226 -9.46 15.89 -16.91
N PRO A 227 -10.19 17.01 -17.11
CA PRO A 227 -10.50 17.51 -18.46
C PRO A 227 -9.25 17.83 -19.28
N ILE A 228 -8.20 18.36 -18.61
CA ILE A 228 -6.91 18.67 -19.27
C ILE A 228 -6.21 17.38 -19.68
N GLY A 229 -6.17 16.41 -18.76
CA GLY A 229 -5.60 15.09 -19.02
C GLY A 229 -6.33 14.38 -20.16
N ASN A 230 -7.66 14.42 -20.17
CA ASN A 230 -8.47 13.82 -21.22
C ASN A 230 -8.26 14.52 -22.58
N ALA A 231 -8.11 15.84 -22.62
CA ALA A 231 -7.77 16.57 -23.84
C ALA A 231 -6.39 16.17 -24.39
N ILE A 232 -5.37 16.06 -23.51
CA ILE A 232 -4.02 15.60 -23.88
C ILE A 232 -4.07 14.19 -24.49
N ARG A 233 -4.83 13.27 -23.87
CA ARG A 233 -4.98 11.88 -24.33
C ARG A 233 -5.70 11.73 -25.66
N LYS A 234 -6.57 12.66 -25.99
CA LYS A 234 -7.26 12.69 -27.31
C LYS A 234 -6.34 13.12 -28.45
N VAL A 235 -5.33 13.94 -28.16
CA VAL A 235 -4.43 14.50 -29.18
C VAL A 235 -3.18 13.65 -29.39
N LEU A 236 -2.63 13.05 -28.32
CA LEU A 236 -1.41 12.29 -28.37
C LEU A 236 -1.67 10.77 -28.54
N PRO A 237 -0.72 10.02 -29.17
CA PRO A 237 -0.79 8.56 -29.18
C PRO A 237 -0.92 7.98 -27.76
N ALA A 238 -1.62 6.88 -27.60
CA ALA A 238 -2.04 6.32 -26.30
C ALA A 238 -0.93 6.28 -25.23
N ARG A 239 0.27 5.78 -25.57
CA ARG A 239 1.42 5.76 -24.64
C ARG A 239 1.96 7.16 -24.33
N GLY A 240 2.06 8.02 -25.35
CA GLY A 240 2.53 9.40 -25.20
C GLY A 240 1.58 10.24 -24.36
N GLY A 241 0.28 10.15 -24.65
CA GLY A 241 -0.77 10.82 -23.89
C GLY A 241 -0.80 10.38 -22.43
N HIS A 242 -0.73 9.07 -22.19
CA HIS A 242 -0.65 8.54 -20.83
C HIS A 242 0.57 9.06 -20.06
N LEU A 243 1.76 9.01 -20.66
CA LEU A 243 2.98 9.50 -20.03
C LEU A 243 2.92 11.00 -19.74
N ALA A 244 2.37 11.80 -20.66
CA ALA A 244 2.21 13.23 -20.49
C ALA A 244 1.26 13.56 -19.33
N VAL A 245 0.09 12.90 -19.24
CA VAL A 245 -0.87 13.09 -18.14
C VAL A 245 -0.28 12.61 -16.82
N ARG A 246 0.36 11.44 -16.79
CA ARG A 246 1.05 10.92 -15.63
C ARG A 246 2.11 11.90 -15.11
N THR A 247 2.93 12.46 -16.01
CA THR A 247 3.95 13.45 -15.65
C THR A 247 3.31 14.73 -15.11
N LYS A 248 2.28 15.26 -15.78
CA LYS A 248 1.52 16.44 -15.32
C LYS A 248 0.99 16.20 -13.91
N ASN A 249 0.29 15.09 -13.67
CA ASN A 249 -0.32 14.81 -12.36
C ASN A 249 0.74 14.59 -11.28
N THR A 250 1.85 13.91 -11.61
CA THR A 250 2.98 13.76 -10.69
C THR A 250 3.56 15.12 -10.26
N VAL A 251 3.76 16.03 -11.21
CA VAL A 251 4.29 17.37 -10.92
C VAL A 251 3.29 18.19 -10.09
N LEU A 252 2.00 18.11 -10.40
CA LEU A 252 0.96 18.81 -9.65
C LEU A 252 0.86 18.30 -8.21
N GLN A 253 0.82 16.98 -8.00
CA GLN A 253 0.77 16.38 -6.65
C GLN A 253 2.04 16.69 -5.84
N TRP A 254 3.21 16.56 -6.47
CA TRP A 254 4.48 16.94 -5.84
C TRP A 254 4.50 18.42 -5.49
N GLY A 255 4.04 19.29 -6.39
CA GLY A 255 3.95 20.73 -6.16
C GLY A 255 3.00 21.08 -5.01
N LEU A 256 1.82 20.46 -4.96
CA LEU A 256 0.86 20.59 -3.87
C LEU A 256 1.47 20.17 -2.52
N TYR A 257 2.13 19.03 -2.49
CA TYR A 257 2.84 18.57 -1.29
C TYR A 257 3.89 19.58 -0.83
N GLN A 258 4.73 20.08 -1.75
CA GLN A 258 5.75 21.09 -1.42
C GLN A 258 5.14 22.42 -0.93
N ALA A 259 4.01 22.84 -1.50
CA ALA A 259 3.28 24.02 -1.05
C ALA A 259 2.74 23.83 0.36
N CYS A 260 2.13 22.68 0.66
CA CYS A 260 1.64 22.35 2.00
C CYS A 260 2.76 22.35 3.04
N ARG A 261 3.95 21.83 2.70
CA ARG A 261 5.08 21.78 3.63
C ARG A 261 5.80 23.11 3.81
N ARG A 262 5.75 24.02 2.83
CA ARG A 262 6.45 25.32 2.88
C ARG A 262 5.56 26.50 3.29
N LEU A 263 4.27 26.40 3.00
CA LEU A 263 3.27 27.45 3.19
C LEU A 263 2.02 26.88 3.90
N PRO A 264 2.19 26.21 5.07
CA PRO A 264 1.11 25.45 5.70
C PRO A 264 -0.13 26.30 6.00
N ASP A 265 0.02 27.49 6.53
CA ASP A 265 -1.10 28.36 6.93
C ASP A 265 -1.91 28.84 5.71
N GLN A 266 -1.21 29.20 4.62
CA GLN A 266 -1.86 29.62 3.38
C GLN A 266 -2.62 28.46 2.72
N MET A 267 -2.04 27.26 2.77
CA MET A 267 -2.69 26.07 2.23
C MET A 267 -3.87 25.64 3.09
N ALA A 268 -3.76 25.70 4.42
CA ALA A 268 -4.88 25.47 5.33
C ALA A 268 -6.05 26.44 5.06
N ALA A 269 -5.76 27.74 4.91
CA ALA A 269 -6.75 28.75 4.58
C ALA A 269 -7.40 28.50 3.21
N LEU A 270 -6.61 28.06 2.21
CA LEU A 270 -7.13 27.69 0.89
C LEU A 270 -8.08 26.49 0.96
N PHE A 271 -7.70 25.45 1.71
CA PHE A 271 -8.53 24.26 1.89
C PHE A 271 -9.81 24.57 2.66
N ARG A 272 -9.73 25.36 3.74
CA ARG A 272 -10.91 25.86 4.45
C ARG A 272 -11.86 26.60 3.51
N LYS A 273 -11.36 27.55 2.70
CA LYS A 273 -12.17 28.27 1.72
C LYS A 273 -12.85 27.35 0.71
N GLY A 274 -12.13 26.31 0.24
CA GLY A 274 -12.68 25.29 -0.65
C GLY A 274 -13.80 24.49 0.02
N ALA A 275 -13.61 24.08 1.28
CA ALA A 275 -14.62 23.35 2.05
C ALA A 275 -15.86 24.22 2.30
N VAL A 276 -15.71 25.51 2.66
CA VAL A 276 -16.84 26.43 2.84
C VAL A 276 -17.62 26.58 1.54
N ALA A 277 -16.94 26.71 0.41
CA ALA A 277 -17.63 26.80 -0.89
C ALA A 277 -18.40 25.52 -1.24
N ALA A 278 -17.92 24.35 -0.81
CA ALA A 278 -18.54 23.06 -1.08
C ALA A 278 -19.71 22.75 -0.12
N VAL A 279 -19.56 23.03 1.18
CA VAL A 279 -20.59 22.79 2.22
C VAL A 279 -21.64 23.89 2.24
N GLY A 280 -21.23 25.15 2.03
CA GLY A 280 -22.11 26.33 2.11
C GLY A 280 -22.28 26.91 3.53
N SER A 281 -21.53 26.44 4.53
CA SER A 281 -21.55 26.93 5.92
C SER A 281 -20.14 27.04 6.50
N GLU A 282 -19.78 28.23 6.99
CA GLU A 282 -18.52 28.43 7.70
C GLU A 282 -18.51 27.73 9.05
N GLU A 283 -19.63 27.76 9.77
CA GLU A 283 -19.77 27.13 11.09
C GLU A 283 -19.48 25.62 11.03
N ILE A 284 -20.10 24.90 10.09
CA ILE A 284 -19.87 23.47 9.90
C ILE A 284 -18.41 23.20 9.54
N VAL A 285 -17.79 24.05 8.72
CA VAL A 285 -16.38 23.85 8.31
C VAL A 285 -15.43 24.13 9.45
N ASP A 286 -15.68 25.16 10.26
CA ASP A 286 -14.83 25.49 11.40
C ASP A 286 -14.87 24.38 12.48
N GLU A 287 -16.04 23.80 12.73
CA GLU A 287 -16.21 22.75 13.71
C GLU A 287 -15.72 21.37 13.22
N HIS A 288 -16.00 21.03 11.95
CA HIS A 288 -15.88 19.65 11.47
C HIS A 288 -14.84 19.41 10.39
N PHE A 289 -14.34 20.46 9.71
CA PHE A 289 -13.39 20.31 8.60
C PHE A 289 -12.14 21.19 8.74
N THR A 290 -11.91 21.75 9.93
CA THR A 290 -10.71 22.53 10.24
C THR A 290 -9.81 21.77 11.20
N PRO A 291 -8.82 21.02 10.70
CA PRO A 291 -7.91 20.24 11.52
C PRO A 291 -6.97 21.12 12.38
N PRO A 292 -6.60 20.67 13.59
CA PRO A 292 -5.67 21.40 14.45
C PRO A 292 -4.18 21.13 14.10
N TYR A 293 -3.90 20.58 12.93
CA TYR A 293 -2.56 20.24 12.44
C TYR A 293 -2.34 20.78 11.03
N ALA A 294 -1.08 20.85 10.59
CA ALA A 294 -0.74 21.37 9.27
C ALA A 294 -1.11 20.39 8.14
N PRO A 295 -1.43 20.89 6.93
CA PRO A 295 -1.65 20.04 5.76
C PRO A 295 -0.46 19.11 5.49
N TRP A 296 -0.75 17.81 5.29
CA TRP A 296 0.23 16.72 5.13
C TRP A 296 0.99 16.29 6.39
N ASP A 297 0.65 16.77 7.59
CA ASP A 297 1.04 16.07 8.81
C ASP A 297 0.28 14.76 8.95
N GLN A 298 -0.99 14.76 8.50
CA GLN A 298 -1.76 13.55 8.22
C GLN A 298 -2.21 13.54 6.76
N ARG A 299 -2.74 12.39 6.32
CA ARG A 299 -3.14 12.23 4.92
C ARG A 299 -4.27 13.19 4.55
N LEU A 300 -4.12 13.84 3.41
CA LEU A 300 -5.15 14.65 2.80
C LEU A 300 -6.16 13.73 2.10
N CYS A 301 -7.44 13.84 2.42
CA CYS A 301 -8.50 13.03 1.83
C CYS A 301 -9.14 13.73 0.62
N ILE A 302 -9.57 12.95 -0.37
CA ILE A 302 -10.23 13.46 -1.58
C ILE A 302 -11.70 13.06 -1.57
N SER A 303 -12.57 14.04 -1.85
CA SER A 303 -14.00 13.89 -2.11
C SER A 303 -14.24 14.18 -3.59
N PRO A 304 -14.35 13.17 -4.46
CA PRO A 304 -14.59 13.35 -5.89
C PRO A 304 -15.93 14.00 -6.14
N GLY A 305 -15.94 15.05 -6.97
CA GLY A 305 -17.13 15.86 -7.19
C GLY A 305 -17.65 16.60 -5.95
N GLY A 306 -16.99 16.45 -4.79
CA GLY A 306 -17.46 17.01 -3.52
C GLY A 306 -18.58 16.20 -2.87
N ASP A 307 -18.71 14.93 -3.17
CA ASP A 307 -19.79 14.02 -2.77
C ASP A 307 -20.07 14.02 -1.26
N LEU A 308 -19.03 13.98 -0.40
CA LEU A 308 -19.19 14.08 1.05
C LEU A 308 -19.81 15.44 1.44
N PHE A 309 -19.29 16.52 0.89
CA PHE A 309 -19.79 17.88 1.18
C PHE A 309 -21.22 18.05 0.70
N GLU A 310 -21.57 17.46 -0.44
CA GLU A 310 -22.94 17.44 -0.96
C GLU A 310 -23.89 16.68 -0.03
N ALA A 311 -23.51 15.49 0.47
CA ALA A 311 -24.30 14.74 1.41
C ALA A 311 -24.56 15.51 2.73
N VAL A 312 -23.54 16.23 3.23
CA VAL A 312 -23.67 17.10 4.41
C VAL A 312 -24.58 18.31 4.11
N ARG A 313 -24.37 19.00 2.99
CA ARG A 313 -25.18 20.15 2.59
C ARG A 313 -26.65 19.81 2.39
N ASN A 314 -26.95 18.65 1.83
CA ASN A 314 -28.30 18.19 1.56
C ASN A 314 -28.98 17.55 2.80
N GLY A 315 -28.26 17.42 3.92
CA GLY A 315 -28.77 16.86 5.17
C GLY A 315 -28.98 15.35 5.18
N THR A 316 -28.51 14.63 4.13
CA THR A 316 -28.52 13.15 4.11
C THR A 316 -27.41 12.54 4.97
N ALA A 317 -26.37 13.33 5.23
CA ALA A 317 -25.34 13.01 6.21
C ALA A 317 -25.08 14.19 7.14
N SER A 318 -24.52 13.90 8.32
CA SER A 318 -24.02 14.88 9.28
C SER A 318 -22.61 14.49 9.75
N VAL A 319 -21.90 15.47 10.30
CA VAL A 319 -20.60 15.22 10.94
C VAL A 319 -20.73 15.59 12.41
N GLU A 320 -20.21 14.76 13.27
CA GLU A 320 -20.11 14.98 14.70
C GLU A 320 -18.63 14.90 15.12
N THR A 321 -18.10 15.92 15.75
CA THR A 321 -16.74 15.97 16.26
C THR A 321 -16.74 15.86 17.77
N ALA A 322 -16.58 14.62 18.28
CA ALA A 322 -16.69 14.32 19.70
C ALA A 322 -15.86 13.09 20.10
N LEU A 323 -15.57 12.99 21.39
CA LEU A 323 -14.99 11.79 21.98
C LEU A 323 -16.10 10.78 22.31
N ILE A 324 -15.81 9.51 22.04
CA ILE A 324 -16.68 8.39 22.44
C ILE A 324 -16.41 8.08 23.92
N ASP A 325 -17.47 7.99 24.71
CA ASP A 325 -17.42 7.44 26.06
C ASP A 325 -17.53 5.91 25.99
N ARG A 326 -18.65 5.41 25.47
CA ARG A 326 -18.87 3.98 25.29
C ARG A 326 -20.00 3.67 24.31
N PHE A 327 -20.10 2.43 23.90
CA PHE A 327 -21.29 1.92 23.25
C PHE A 327 -22.38 1.66 24.27
N VAL A 328 -23.63 1.84 23.85
CA VAL A 328 -24.85 1.58 24.60
C VAL A 328 -25.84 0.80 23.72
N GLU A 329 -26.91 0.30 24.29
CA GLU A 329 -27.89 -0.58 23.63
C GLU A 329 -28.32 -0.08 22.23
N ASN A 330 -28.61 1.22 22.08
CA ASN A 330 -29.16 1.82 20.87
C ASN A 330 -28.22 2.74 20.15
N GLY A 331 -26.89 2.68 20.39
CA GLY A 331 -25.94 3.54 19.71
C GLY A 331 -24.62 3.82 20.42
N VAL A 332 -24.08 5.01 20.19
CA VAL A 332 -22.78 5.45 20.72
C VAL A 332 -22.96 6.64 21.64
N ARG A 333 -22.61 6.48 22.92
CA ARG A 333 -22.61 7.57 23.89
C ARG A 333 -21.32 8.37 23.78
N LEU A 334 -21.47 9.68 23.64
CA LEU A 334 -20.38 10.64 23.58
C LEU A 334 -19.94 11.04 25.00
N ALA A 335 -18.74 11.62 25.09
CA ALA A 335 -18.18 12.08 26.37
C ALA A 335 -18.97 13.23 27.03
N ASP A 336 -19.79 13.95 26.25
CA ASP A 336 -20.72 14.98 26.75
C ASP A 336 -22.06 14.43 27.25
N GLY A 337 -22.26 13.11 27.16
CA GLY A 337 -23.44 12.39 27.59
C GLY A 337 -24.53 12.21 26.53
N ARG A 338 -24.45 12.86 25.38
CA ARG A 338 -25.35 12.64 24.23
C ARG A 338 -25.20 11.23 23.70
N VAL A 339 -26.25 10.65 23.15
CA VAL A 339 -26.25 9.37 22.47
C VAL A 339 -26.52 9.60 20.98
N LEU A 340 -25.62 9.14 20.14
CA LEU A 340 -25.88 9.00 18.72
C LEU A 340 -26.57 7.67 18.47
N GLU A 341 -27.86 7.73 18.20
CA GLU A 341 -28.67 6.54 17.90
C GLU A 341 -28.19 5.94 16.57
N ALA A 342 -28.04 4.63 16.53
CA ALA A 342 -27.60 3.90 15.35
C ALA A 342 -28.21 2.50 15.31
N ASP A 343 -28.65 2.08 14.12
CA ASP A 343 -28.98 0.70 13.80
C ASP A 343 -27.73 -0.05 13.30
N VAL A 344 -26.81 0.70 12.65
CA VAL A 344 -25.53 0.17 12.15
C VAL A 344 -24.40 1.10 12.58
N VAL A 345 -23.36 0.55 13.16
CA VAL A 345 -22.11 1.28 13.45
C VAL A 345 -20.98 0.69 12.64
N VAL A 346 -20.26 1.56 11.91
CA VAL A 346 -19.09 1.18 11.09
C VAL A 346 -17.84 1.74 11.74
N THR A 347 -16.91 0.87 12.14
CA THR A 347 -15.65 1.25 12.79
C THR A 347 -14.57 1.51 11.72
N ALA A 348 -14.61 2.68 11.07
CA ALA A 348 -13.62 3.12 10.10
C ALA A 348 -12.38 3.78 10.77
N THR A 349 -11.89 3.17 11.87
CA THR A 349 -10.89 3.71 12.80
C THR A 349 -9.45 3.50 12.36
N GLY A 350 -9.24 2.94 11.18
CA GLY A 350 -7.93 2.69 10.59
C GLY A 350 -7.59 1.20 10.49
N LEU A 351 -6.36 0.92 10.09
CA LEU A 351 -5.88 -0.42 9.77
C LEU A 351 -4.70 -0.80 10.67
N SER A 352 -4.48 -2.10 10.83
CA SER A 352 -3.26 -2.67 11.39
C SER A 352 -2.19 -2.76 10.32
N LEU A 353 -0.92 -2.49 10.69
CA LEU A 353 0.22 -2.65 9.79
C LEU A 353 0.88 -4.00 10.03
N GLN A 354 1.34 -4.62 8.95
CA GLN A 354 2.10 -5.85 8.96
C GLN A 354 3.18 -5.78 7.87
N LEU A 355 4.42 -6.05 8.21
CA LEU A 355 5.50 -6.09 7.23
C LEU A 355 5.66 -7.51 6.67
N LEU A 356 6.10 -7.62 5.40
CA LEU A 356 6.41 -8.90 4.74
C LEU A 356 5.25 -9.93 4.75
N GLY A 357 4.00 -9.44 4.87
CA GLY A 357 2.82 -10.32 4.96
C GLY A 357 2.80 -11.20 6.22
N GLY A 358 3.54 -10.81 7.28
CA GLY A 358 3.65 -11.56 8.52
C GLY A 358 4.62 -12.73 8.49
N ALA A 359 5.38 -12.90 7.41
CA ALA A 359 6.38 -13.95 7.32
C ALA A 359 7.57 -13.71 8.27
N THR A 360 8.08 -14.76 8.89
CA THR A 360 9.32 -14.72 9.67
C THR A 360 10.53 -14.82 8.75
N LEU A 361 11.61 -14.13 9.12
CA LEU A 361 12.89 -14.19 8.39
C LEU A 361 13.99 -14.79 9.26
N SER A 362 14.90 -15.54 8.65
CA SER A 362 16.18 -15.90 9.26
C SER A 362 17.33 -15.82 8.23
N VAL A 363 18.54 -15.61 8.73
CA VAL A 363 19.78 -15.67 7.94
C VAL A 363 20.74 -16.61 8.68
N ASP A 364 21.12 -17.73 8.03
CA ASP A 364 21.97 -18.77 8.59
C ASP A 364 21.49 -19.30 9.98
N GLY A 365 20.16 -19.40 10.13
CA GLY A 365 19.50 -19.85 11.35
C GLY A 365 19.25 -18.76 12.40
N GLU A 366 19.80 -17.57 12.23
CA GLU A 366 19.57 -16.44 13.14
C GLU A 366 18.33 -15.65 12.73
N PRO A 367 17.34 -15.45 13.64
CA PRO A 367 16.15 -14.69 13.33
C PRO A 367 16.47 -13.23 12.98
N VAL A 368 15.77 -12.70 11.99
CA VAL A 368 15.85 -11.28 11.59
C VAL A 368 14.59 -10.56 12.02
N ASP A 369 14.74 -9.54 12.87
CA ASP A 369 13.70 -8.57 13.17
C ASP A 369 13.83 -7.37 12.22
N PRO A 370 12.90 -7.19 11.26
CA PRO A 370 12.96 -6.08 10.31
C PRO A 370 13.04 -4.71 10.96
N SER A 371 12.44 -4.53 12.15
CA SER A 371 12.44 -3.25 12.89
C SER A 371 13.83 -2.85 13.41
N GLN A 372 14.76 -3.80 13.50
CA GLN A 372 16.14 -3.55 13.88
C GLN A 372 17.06 -3.29 12.68
N THR A 373 16.53 -3.43 11.47
CA THR A 373 17.27 -3.18 10.21
C THR A 373 17.09 -1.76 9.70
N TYR A 374 17.92 -1.38 8.74
CA TYR A 374 17.76 -0.13 7.99
C TYR A 374 17.34 -0.43 6.54
N ALA A 375 16.46 0.41 6.01
CA ALA A 375 15.96 0.28 4.65
C ALA A 375 16.96 0.87 3.64
N TYR A 376 17.64 0.02 2.88
CA TYR A 376 18.48 0.45 1.75
C TYR A 376 17.62 0.87 0.58
N ARG A 377 17.68 2.16 0.19
CA ARG A 377 16.87 2.76 -0.88
C ARG A 377 15.37 2.41 -0.77
N ALA A 378 14.85 2.23 0.46
CA ALA A 378 13.51 1.74 0.77
C ALA A 378 13.11 0.49 -0.07
N THR A 379 14.05 -0.41 -0.31
CA THR A 379 13.89 -1.60 -1.17
C THR A 379 14.46 -2.87 -0.56
N MET A 380 15.56 -2.80 0.20
CA MET A 380 16.20 -3.95 0.84
C MET A 380 16.43 -3.67 2.31
N LEU A 381 16.67 -4.72 3.12
CA LEU A 381 16.96 -4.62 4.55
C LEU A 381 18.45 -4.79 4.81
N SER A 382 19.05 -3.94 5.66
CA SER A 382 20.46 -4.09 6.02
C SER A 382 20.75 -5.44 6.66
N GLY A 383 21.85 -6.08 6.26
CA GLY A 383 22.24 -7.40 6.75
C GLY A 383 21.47 -8.58 6.13
N VAL A 384 20.43 -8.33 5.31
CA VAL A 384 19.61 -9.41 4.72
C VAL A 384 19.98 -9.59 3.25
N PRO A 385 20.53 -10.76 2.88
CA PRO A 385 20.96 -11.03 1.51
C PRO A 385 19.78 -11.25 0.56
N ASN A 386 19.92 -10.86 -0.71
CA ASN A 386 19.04 -11.24 -1.84
C ASN A 386 17.54 -11.13 -1.55
N LEU A 387 17.13 -10.11 -0.78
CA LEU A 387 15.74 -9.86 -0.44
C LEU A 387 15.38 -8.42 -0.76
N SER A 388 14.19 -8.23 -1.34
CA SER A 388 13.59 -6.92 -1.49
C SER A 388 12.17 -6.89 -0.91
N PHE A 389 11.77 -5.70 -0.45
CA PHE A 389 10.40 -5.41 -0.09
C PHE A 389 9.90 -4.19 -0.84
N CYS A 390 8.61 -4.13 -1.08
CA CYS A 390 7.98 -3.06 -1.84
C CYS A 390 7.03 -2.26 -0.96
N ILE A 391 7.28 -0.97 -0.86
CA ILE A 391 6.38 0.01 -0.26
C ILE A 391 6.14 1.16 -1.24
N GLY A 392 4.99 1.84 -1.09
CA GLY A 392 4.63 3.01 -1.89
C GLY A 392 5.08 4.33 -1.28
N TYR A 393 4.72 5.41 -1.95
CA TYR A 393 4.77 6.75 -1.36
C TYR A 393 3.57 6.98 -0.44
N ILE A 394 3.77 7.83 0.57
CA ILE A 394 2.68 8.33 1.41
C ILE A 394 2.06 9.61 0.83
N ASN A 395 2.79 10.33 -0.04
CA ASN A 395 2.40 11.62 -0.63
C ASN A 395 2.12 11.56 -2.14
N LEU A 396 2.22 10.39 -2.75
CA LEU A 396 1.97 10.14 -4.17
C LEU A 396 1.34 8.75 -4.35
N SER A 397 0.89 8.44 -5.57
CA SER A 397 0.38 7.11 -5.91
C SER A 397 1.39 6.00 -5.65
N TRP A 398 0.88 4.89 -5.12
CA TRP A 398 1.68 3.71 -4.74
C TRP A 398 2.57 3.19 -5.87
N THR A 399 2.02 3.12 -7.09
CA THR A 399 2.71 2.59 -8.28
C THR A 399 3.97 3.37 -8.64
N MET A 400 4.01 4.66 -8.31
CA MET A 400 5.18 5.49 -8.59
C MET A 400 6.44 4.92 -7.92
N ARG A 401 6.33 4.49 -6.67
CA ARG A 401 7.45 3.90 -5.94
C ARG A 401 7.64 2.42 -6.25
N SER A 402 6.55 1.64 -6.37
CA SER A 402 6.66 0.21 -6.63
C SER A 402 7.31 -0.11 -7.98
N ASP A 403 7.04 0.67 -9.03
CA ASP A 403 7.73 0.53 -10.32
C ASP A 403 9.23 0.87 -10.22
N MET A 404 9.60 1.88 -9.42
CA MET A 404 11.01 2.20 -9.15
C MET A 404 11.71 1.07 -8.38
N THR A 405 11.06 0.50 -7.37
CA THR A 405 11.57 -0.67 -6.64
C THR A 405 11.81 -1.84 -7.59
N ALA A 406 10.84 -2.17 -8.45
CA ALA A 406 10.96 -3.24 -9.43
C ALA A 406 12.13 -3.01 -10.41
N ARG A 407 12.30 -1.79 -10.89
CA ARG A 407 13.44 -1.44 -11.77
C ARG A 407 14.79 -1.54 -11.05
N LEU A 408 14.86 -1.14 -9.78
CA LEU A 408 16.09 -1.26 -8.99
C LEU A 408 16.44 -2.72 -8.76
N VAL A 409 15.46 -3.55 -8.39
CA VAL A 409 15.64 -5.01 -8.24
C VAL A 409 16.13 -5.64 -9.54
N CYS A 410 15.54 -5.30 -10.69
CA CYS A 410 16.02 -5.79 -11.98
C CYS A 410 17.48 -5.39 -12.27
N ARG A 411 17.91 -4.16 -11.92
CA ARG A 411 19.31 -3.73 -12.06
C ARG A 411 20.26 -4.52 -11.16
N ILE A 412 19.82 -4.82 -9.94
CA ILE A 412 20.59 -5.62 -8.99
C ILE A 412 20.74 -7.06 -9.50
N LEU A 413 19.63 -7.68 -9.94
CA LEU A 413 19.62 -9.04 -10.49
C LEU A 413 20.44 -9.17 -11.78
N ASP A 414 20.37 -8.16 -12.67
CA ASP A 414 21.22 -8.12 -13.88
C ASP A 414 22.71 -8.11 -13.50
N ARG A 415 23.10 -7.29 -12.51
CA ARG A 415 24.47 -7.27 -12.02
C ARG A 415 24.87 -8.59 -11.35
N LEU A 416 24.02 -9.20 -10.52
CA LEU A 416 24.25 -10.53 -9.95
C LEU A 416 24.54 -11.56 -11.04
N SER A 417 23.72 -11.56 -12.10
CA SER A 417 23.86 -12.51 -13.21
C SER A 417 25.18 -12.33 -13.99
N ARG A 418 25.74 -11.12 -14.03
CA ARG A 418 26.95 -10.79 -14.81
C ARG A 418 28.24 -10.79 -14.00
N SER A 419 28.16 -10.53 -12.69
CA SER A 419 29.36 -10.33 -11.85
C SER A 419 30.01 -11.62 -11.36
N GLY A 420 29.31 -12.76 -11.49
CA GLY A 420 29.74 -14.03 -10.87
C GLY A 420 29.49 -14.08 -9.36
N ALA A 421 28.89 -13.02 -8.77
CA ALA A 421 28.41 -13.06 -7.40
C ALA A 421 27.09 -13.83 -7.31
N ASP A 422 26.88 -14.53 -6.20
CA ASP A 422 25.64 -15.24 -5.91
C ASP A 422 24.78 -14.44 -4.90
N THR A 423 25.43 -13.55 -4.18
CA THR A 423 24.83 -12.83 -3.05
C THR A 423 25.10 -11.33 -3.15
N VAL A 424 24.10 -10.55 -2.80
CA VAL A 424 24.21 -9.11 -2.56
C VAL A 424 23.54 -8.77 -1.24
N THR A 425 24.28 -8.13 -0.35
CA THR A 425 23.78 -7.76 0.99
C THR A 425 23.94 -6.26 1.20
N PRO A 426 22.88 -5.54 1.57
CA PRO A 426 23.03 -4.16 2.01
C PRO A 426 23.77 -4.12 3.36
N VAL A 427 24.88 -3.42 3.42
CA VAL A 427 25.70 -3.27 4.63
C VAL A 427 25.80 -1.80 4.98
N MET A 428 25.45 -1.49 6.23
CA MET A 428 25.54 -0.15 6.75
C MET A 428 26.81 0.00 7.59
N ASP A 429 27.58 1.02 7.29
CA ASP A 429 28.77 1.36 8.09
C ASP A 429 28.35 2.19 9.33
N GLY A 430 28.67 1.67 10.51
CA GLY A 430 28.35 2.32 11.77
C GLY A 430 26.87 2.26 12.15
N THR A 431 26.48 3.07 13.14
CA THR A 431 25.09 3.15 13.65
C THR A 431 24.61 4.59 13.56
N PRO A 432 24.09 5.01 12.39
CA PRO A 432 23.59 6.37 12.24
C PRO A 432 22.33 6.59 13.07
N ALA A 433 22.03 7.86 13.36
CA ALA A 433 20.78 8.22 14.01
C ALA A 433 19.59 7.69 13.22
N SER A 434 18.76 6.86 13.87
CA SER A 434 17.60 6.25 13.25
C SER A 434 16.45 7.25 13.11
N ARG A 435 15.69 7.12 12.04
CA ARG A 435 14.45 7.85 11.76
C ARG A 435 13.37 6.87 11.38
N PRO A 436 12.09 7.19 11.62
CA PRO A 436 10.99 6.42 11.04
C PRO A 436 11.13 6.32 9.52
N LEU A 437 10.71 5.20 8.95
CA LEU A 437 10.69 5.02 7.49
C LEU A 437 9.70 5.97 6.84
N PHE A 438 8.56 6.22 7.49
CA PHE A 438 7.54 7.17 7.07
C PHE A 438 7.51 8.38 8.00
N ASP A 439 7.65 9.56 7.42
CA ASP A 439 7.53 10.86 8.10
C ASP A 439 6.08 11.37 7.98
N MET A 440 5.17 10.75 8.75
CA MET A 440 3.74 11.09 8.78
C MET A 440 3.13 10.74 10.14
N ASP A 441 2.31 11.65 10.67
CA ASP A 441 1.66 11.53 11.98
C ASP A 441 0.31 10.80 11.97
N SER A 442 -0.06 10.16 10.86
CA SER A 442 -1.29 9.35 10.77
C SER A 442 -1.29 8.24 11.81
N GLY A 443 -2.44 8.05 12.48
CA GLY A 443 -2.55 7.13 13.62
C GLY A 443 -2.08 5.70 13.32
N TYR A 444 -2.42 5.14 12.17
CA TYR A 444 -2.00 3.79 11.77
C TYR A 444 -0.49 3.69 11.51
N ILE A 445 0.15 4.73 10.93
CA ILE A 445 1.60 4.79 10.73
C ILE A 445 2.31 4.82 12.09
N ARG A 446 1.86 5.68 13.01
CA ARG A 446 2.46 5.79 14.36
C ARG A 446 2.35 4.49 15.13
N ARG A 447 1.18 3.82 15.09
CA ARG A 447 0.98 2.53 15.74
C ARG A 447 1.88 1.44 15.17
N GLY A 448 2.05 1.38 13.85
CA GLY A 448 2.86 0.37 13.19
C GLY A 448 4.34 0.74 12.99
N ALA A 449 4.80 1.91 13.49
CA ALA A 449 6.17 2.36 13.30
C ALA A 449 7.21 1.40 13.89
N HIS A 450 6.88 0.72 14.98
CA HIS A 450 7.72 -0.26 15.64
C HIS A 450 7.91 -1.57 14.84
N LEU A 451 7.10 -1.81 13.82
CA LEU A 451 7.19 -2.98 12.93
C LEU A 451 8.04 -2.69 11.67
N GLN A 452 8.32 -1.42 11.40
CA GLN A 452 8.96 -0.97 10.17
C GLN A 452 10.48 -0.92 10.30
N PRO A 453 11.24 -1.18 9.24
CA PRO A 453 12.67 -0.94 9.22
C PRO A 453 12.95 0.55 9.42
N ARG A 454 14.12 0.85 9.95
CA ARG A 454 14.58 2.22 10.20
C ARG A 454 15.06 2.87 8.90
N ALA A 455 15.01 4.19 8.86
CA ALA A 455 15.72 4.99 7.87
C ALA A 455 16.85 5.76 8.55
N ALA A 456 17.82 6.24 7.78
CA ALA A 456 18.85 7.18 8.25
C ALA A 456 18.68 8.53 7.53
N GLY A 457 19.47 9.53 7.96
CA GLY A 457 19.41 10.89 7.39
C GLY A 457 20.05 11.03 6.01
N THR A 458 20.88 10.07 5.59
CA THR A 458 21.71 10.14 4.38
C THR A 458 21.44 9.01 3.43
N TYR A 459 21.67 9.26 2.11
CA TYR A 459 21.68 8.24 1.09
C TYR A 459 22.79 7.21 1.36
N PRO A 460 22.60 5.92 1.08
CA PRO A 460 21.42 5.29 0.45
C PRO A 460 20.30 4.85 1.42
N TRP A 461 20.39 5.23 2.68
CA TRP A 461 19.52 4.79 3.78
C TRP A 461 18.39 5.78 4.11
N ALA A 462 18.33 6.91 3.41
CA ALA A 462 17.28 7.91 3.57
C ALA A 462 16.10 7.63 2.63
N MET A 463 14.88 7.73 3.16
CA MET A 463 13.67 7.79 2.35
C MET A 463 13.14 9.23 2.34
N LYS A 464 13.30 9.93 1.21
CA LYS A 464 12.99 11.37 1.13
C LYS A 464 11.57 11.69 0.65
N GLN A 465 10.76 10.66 0.30
CA GLN A 465 9.43 10.85 -0.28
C GLN A 465 9.44 11.82 -1.48
N ASN A 466 10.49 11.78 -2.29
CA ASN A 466 10.73 12.67 -3.41
C ASN A 466 10.95 11.89 -4.71
N VAL A 467 9.93 11.89 -5.56
CA VAL A 467 9.90 11.11 -6.80
C VAL A 467 11.06 11.43 -7.76
N VAL A 468 11.53 12.68 -7.80
CA VAL A 468 12.63 13.10 -8.70
C VAL A 468 13.96 12.53 -8.22
N VAL A 469 14.23 12.65 -6.92
CA VAL A 469 15.45 12.10 -6.30
C VAL A 469 15.46 10.58 -6.41
N ASP A 470 14.33 9.94 -6.08
CA ASP A 470 14.20 8.48 -6.14
C ASP A 470 14.33 7.94 -7.56
N ALA A 471 13.77 8.63 -8.56
CA ALA A 471 13.93 8.26 -9.97
C ALA A 471 15.39 8.33 -10.42
N TRP A 472 16.13 9.37 -10.00
CA TRP A 472 17.55 9.47 -10.27
C TRP A 472 18.35 8.34 -9.60
N GLN A 473 18.09 8.10 -8.31
CA GLN A 473 18.74 7.03 -7.54
C GLN A 473 18.47 5.64 -8.14
N THR A 474 17.23 5.39 -8.55
CA THR A 474 16.84 4.12 -9.14
C THR A 474 17.51 3.87 -10.49
N ASN A 475 17.54 4.89 -11.36
CA ASN A 475 17.95 4.70 -12.75
C ASN A 475 19.44 4.98 -13.01
N ARG A 476 20.07 5.87 -12.23
CA ARG A 476 21.41 6.42 -12.51
C ARG A 476 22.45 6.16 -11.44
N ALA A 477 22.08 6.13 -10.16
CA ALA A 477 23.05 5.93 -9.09
C ALA A 477 23.72 4.56 -9.15
N GLY A 478 25.01 4.49 -8.83
CA GLY A 478 25.79 3.26 -8.76
C GLY A 478 25.19 2.24 -7.78
N LEU A 479 25.59 0.98 -7.91
CA LEU A 479 25.19 -0.12 -7.03
C LEU A 479 26.33 -0.58 -6.10
N ASP A 480 27.40 0.24 -5.97
CA ASP A 480 28.53 -0.10 -5.12
C ASP A 480 28.37 0.44 -3.69
N GLU A 481 27.71 1.59 -3.55
CA GLU A 481 27.51 2.22 -2.24
C GLU A 481 26.49 1.48 -1.40
N GLY A 482 26.92 0.95 -0.25
CA GLY A 482 26.07 0.25 0.71
C GLY A 482 25.68 -1.17 0.29
N LEU A 483 26.24 -1.73 -0.78
CA LEU A 483 26.02 -3.12 -1.22
C LEU A 483 27.34 -3.90 -1.24
N VAL A 484 27.36 -5.03 -0.56
CA VAL A 484 28.43 -6.00 -0.61
C VAL A 484 28.05 -7.16 -1.53
N TRP A 485 28.87 -7.45 -2.50
CA TRP A 485 28.69 -8.50 -3.49
C TRP A 485 29.64 -9.64 -3.19
N SER A 486 29.16 -10.87 -3.05
CA SER A 486 29.97 -12.06 -2.71
C SER A 486 29.58 -13.26 -3.55
N ALA A 487 30.56 -14.17 -3.78
CA ALA A 487 30.32 -15.48 -4.34
C ALA A 487 30.28 -16.50 -3.20
N SER A 488 29.40 -17.52 -3.29
CA SER A 488 29.40 -18.64 -2.34
C SER A 488 30.73 -19.39 -2.42
N ARG A 489 31.28 -19.80 -1.28
CA ARG A 489 32.61 -20.36 -1.17
C ARG A 489 32.78 -21.74 -1.87
N ASP A 490 31.71 -22.39 -2.34
CA ASP A 490 31.70 -23.76 -2.85
C ASP A 490 31.66 -23.90 -4.39
N ARG A 491 31.90 -22.84 -5.18
CA ARG A 491 32.19 -23.05 -6.59
C ARG A 491 33.61 -23.58 -6.76
N ARG A 492 33.79 -24.90 -6.61
CA ARG A 492 34.93 -25.57 -7.25
C ARG A 492 34.91 -25.24 -8.73
N PRO A 493 35.99 -24.69 -9.31
CA PRO A 493 36.04 -24.49 -10.75
C PRO A 493 35.77 -25.87 -11.40
N ALA A 494 34.78 -25.92 -12.29
CA ALA A 494 34.59 -27.11 -13.13
C ALA A 494 35.93 -27.40 -13.75
N SER A 495 36.50 -28.57 -13.39
CA SER A 495 37.75 -29.04 -13.95
C SER A 495 37.59 -29.02 -15.47
N ARG A 496 38.41 -28.23 -16.16
CA ARG A 496 38.63 -28.41 -17.60
C ARG A 496 39.12 -29.84 -17.74
N ALA A 497 38.18 -30.74 -18.06
CA ALA A 497 38.55 -32.08 -18.53
C ALA A 497 39.47 -31.86 -19.72
N ALA A 498 40.71 -32.29 -19.57
CA ALA A 498 41.75 -32.22 -20.58
C ALA A 498 41.25 -32.87 -21.87
N ALA A 499 41.10 -32.09 -22.92
CA ALA A 499 41.17 -32.55 -24.28
C ALA A 499 42.68 -32.74 -24.52
N GLY A 500 43.09 -33.99 -24.61
CA GLY A 500 44.49 -34.34 -24.87
C GLY A 500 44.68 -35.86 -24.92
N ALA A 501 44.53 -36.42 -26.09
CA ALA A 501 45.29 -37.40 -26.83
C ALA A 501 44.39 -38.22 -27.74
#